data_40c227e508b860c351dedaa575db4b91
#
_entry.id   40c227e508b860c351dedaa575db4b91
#
_cell.length_a   1.000
_cell.length_b   1.000
_cell.length_c   1.000
_cell.angle_alpha   90.00
_cell.angle_beta   90.00
_cell.angle_gamma   90.00
#
_symmetry.space_group_name_H-M   'P 1'
#
loop_
_entity.id
_entity.type
_entity.pdbx_description
1 polymer ?
#
loop_
_entity_poly.entity_id
_entity_poly.type
_entity_poly.pdbx_seq_one_letter_code
_entity_poly.pdbx_strand_id
1 'polypeptide(L)'
;MKTKKNLKKARSSTTSRKQSHVELVVSRQVSHQHVVSGFDQLYLIHNALPEIALSEVDTATHFLGKHLDVPILISSMTGGYEDAERINGALANLSAKYGTAMAVGSQRQALESKRFHNSFKIARKENPSGLIFSNIGAVEVAGLASQKKTGKIKMLIDLLEADALIVHLSPEHRFQLIFSLYLSKYLLQLLWQ
;
A
#
# COMPACT_ATOMS: atom_id res chain seq x y z
N MET A 1 -39.89 -26.18 18.43
CA MET A 1 -39.25 -26.08 17.12
C MET A 1 -38.79 -24.65 16.89
N LYS A 2 -37.49 -24.36 17.04
CA LYS A 2 -36.93 -23.02 16.80
C LYS A 2 -36.26 -23.03 15.44
N THR A 3 -36.83 -22.30 14.51
CA THR A 3 -36.32 -22.09 13.15
C THR A 3 -34.97 -21.36 13.19
N LYS A 4 -33.91 -22.02 12.79
CA LYS A 4 -32.60 -21.41 12.54
C LYS A 4 -32.73 -20.51 11.32
N LYS A 5 -32.78 -19.20 11.49
CA LYS A 5 -32.58 -18.21 10.43
C LYS A 5 -31.12 -18.30 9.92
N ASN A 6 -30.94 -18.85 8.76
CA ASN A 6 -29.67 -18.81 8.03
C ASN A 6 -29.37 -17.34 7.63
N LEU A 7 -28.57 -16.64 8.42
CA LEU A 7 -27.93 -15.40 8.01
C LEU A 7 -26.79 -15.73 7.05
N LYS A 8 -27.11 -15.82 5.75
CA LYS A 8 -26.10 -15.68 4.71
C LYS A 8 -25.54 -14.27 4.80
N LYS A 9 -24.39 -14.12 5.47
CA LYS A 9 -23.62 -12.88 5.49
C LYS A 9 -23.21 -12.59 4.04
N ALA A 10 -23.90 -11.67 3.38
CA ALA A 10 -23.54 -11.22 2.04
C ALA A 10 -22.07 -10.76 2.10
N ARG A 11 -21.19 -11.38 1.31
CA ARG A 11 -19.82 -10.93 1.18
C ARG A 11 -19.86 -9.51 0.62
N SER A 12 -19.48 -8.50 1.42
CA SER A 12 -19.37 -7.14 0.94
C SER A 12 -18.37 -7.09 -0.24
N SER A 13 -18.69 -6.31 -1.27
CA SER A 13 -17.78 -6.15 -2.42
C SER A 13 -16.43 -5.54 -1.96
N THR A 14 -15.36 -5.77 -2.70
CA THR A 14 -14.03 -5.17 -2.43
C THR A 14 -14.13 -3.65 -2.31
N THR A 15 -14.92 -3.03 -3.19
CA THR A 15 -15.20 -1.58 -3.22
C THR A 15 -15.88 -1.09 -1.93
N SER A 16 -16.94 -1.76 -1.49
CA SER A 16 -17.69 -1.40 -0.27
C SER A 16 -16.82 -1.49 0.99
N ARG A 17 -15.97 -2.52 1.10
CA ARG A 17 -15.03 -2.63 2.23
C ARG A 17 -14.01 -1.50 2.27
N LYS A 18 -13.47 -1.11 1.13
CA LYS A 18 -12.48 -0.02 1.04
C LYS A 18 -13.09 1.32 1.46
N GLN A 19 -14.30 1.61 1.02
CA GLN A 19 -15.03 2.81 1.44
C GLN A 19 -15.26 2.81 2.96
N SER A 20 -15.77 1.71 3.51
CA SER A 20 -16.01 1.59 4.95
C SER A 20 -14.74 1.76 5.79
N HIS A 21 -13.57 1.31 5.31
CA HIS A 21 -12.31 1.52 6.02
C HIS A 21 -11.97 3.00 6.15
N VAL A 22 -12.10 3.77 5.07
CA VAL A 22 -11.84 5.22 5.09
C VAL A 22 -12.83 5.94 6.01
N GLU A 23 -14.13 5.63 5.88
CA GLU A 23 -15.18 6.22 6.72
C GLU A 23 -14.93 5.96 8.22
N LEU A 24 -14.53 4.74 8.58
CA LEU A 24 -14.21 4.39 9.97
C LEU A 24 -13.01 5.18 10.51
N VAL A 25 -11.93 5.29 9.73
CA VAL A 25 -10.71 6.01 10.16
C VAL A 25 -10.97 7.51 10.30
N VAL A 26 -11.79 8.09 9.40
CA VAL A 26 -12.12 9.52 9.44
C VAL A 26 -13.12 9.85 10.55
N SER A 27 -14.10 8.97 10.81
CA SER A 27 -15.21 9.24 11.73
C SER A 27 -14.98 8.75 13.16
N ARG A 28 -13.99 7.91 13.41
CA ARG A 28 -13.74 7.29 14.72
C ARG A 28 -12.26 7.29 15.06
N GLN A 29 -11.96 7.32 16.35
CA GLN A 29 -10.61 7.07 16.85
C GLN A 29 -10.33 5.55 16.76
N VAL A 30 -9.62 5.13 15.71
CA VAL A 30 -9.25 3.73 15.47
C VAL A 30 -7.75 3.57 15.65
N SER A 31 -7.30 3.51 16.91
CA SER A 31 -5.90 3.24 17.25
C SER A 31 -5.75 1.84 17.85
N HIS A 32 -4.60 1.22 17.62
CA HIS A 32 -4.25 0.00 18.34
C HIS A 32 -3.99 0.31 19.81
N GLN A 33 -4.74 -0.32 20.73
CA GLN A 33 -4.60 -0.09 22.18
C GLN A 33 -3.39 -0.81 22.79
N HIS A 34 -2.91 -1.88 22.13
CA HIS A 34 -1.89 -2.77 22.69
C HIS A 34 -0.67 -2.99 21.78
N VAL A 35 -0.61 -2.32 20.63
CA VAL A 35 0.50 -2.43 19.67
C VAL A 35 1.03 -1.03 19.40
N VAL A 36 2.29 -0.83 19.73
CA VAL A 36 3.03 0.41 19.48
C VAL A 36 4.05 0.21 18.35
N SER A 37 4.45 1.27 17.70
CA SER A 37 5.40 1.22 16.56
C SER A 37 6.82 0.84 16.97
N GLY A 38 7.14 0.93 18.27
CA GLY A 38 8.49 0.75 18.82
C GLY A 38 9.33 2.03 18.81
N PHE A 39 8.89 3.13 18.22
CA PHE A 39 9.60 4.41 18.25
C PHE A 39 9.73 4.97 19.67
N ASP A 40 8.78 4.69 20.54
CA ASP A 40 8.78 5.00 21.97
C ASP A 40 9.86 4.25 22.77
N GLN A 41 10.52 3.25 22.18
CA GLN A 41 11.67 2.54 22.72
C GLN A 41 13.01 3.09 22.21
N LEU A 42 12.99 4.06 21.30
CA LEU A 42 14.18 4.69 20.76
C LEU A 42 14.51 5.96 21.55
N TYR A 43 15.71 6.00 22.09
CA TYR A 43 16.25 7.14 22.80
C TYR A 43 17.40 7.74 22.01
N LEU A 44 17.27 9.02 21.64
CA LEU A 44 18.36 9.77 21.02
C LEU A 44 19.24 10.32 22.12
N ILE A 45 20.55 10.15 21.99
CA ILE A 45 21.52 10.75 22.88
C ILE A 45 21.50 12.26 22.64
N HIS A 46 21.10 13.01 23.67
CA HIS A 46 21.01 14.47 23.60
C HIS A 46 22.40 15.11 23.50
N ASN A 47 22.60 15.97 22.52
CA ASN A 47 23.75 16.86 22.44
C ASN A 47 23.27 18.27 22.74
N ALA A 48 23.70 18.82 23.90
CA ALA A 48 23.25 20.13 24.37
C ALA A 48 23.81 21.29 23.53
N LEU A 49 24.95 21.09 22.86
CA LEU A 49 25.62 22.10 22.03
C LEU A 49 25.95 21.47 20.66
N PRO A 50 24.97 21.28 19.81
CA PRO A 50 25.23 20.79 18.44
C PRO A 50 25.97 21.90 17.68
N GLU A 51 27.07 21.55 17.03
CA GLU A 51 27.86 22.46 16.18
C GLU A 51 27.29 22.51 14.76
N ILE A 52 25.93 22.54 14.63
CA ILE A 52 25.20 22.58 13.38
C ILE A 52 23.99 23.49 13.51
N ALA A 53 23.76 24.34 12.53
CA ALA A 53 22.53 25.13 12.45
C ALA A 53 21.37 24.27 11.93
N LEU A 54 20.13 24.58 12.35
CA LEU A 54 18.94 23.86 11.86
C LEU A 54 18.81 23.90 10.34
N SER A 55 19.27 24.98 9.70
CA SER A 55 19.27 25.13 8.23
C SER A 55 20.28 24.24 7.51
N GLU A 56 21.23 23.65 8.24
CA GLU A 56 22.24 22.73 7.70
C GLU A 56 21.80 21.25 7.83
N VAL A 57 20.65 21.00 8.49
CA VAL A 57 20.11 19.64 8.61
C VAL A 57 19.54 19.21 7.27
N ASP A 58 20.19 18.24 6.64
CA ASP A 58 19.71 17.60 5.42
C ASP A 58 19.02 16.27 5.77
N THR A 59 17.76 16.11 5.35
CA THR A 59 16.97 14.88 5.51
C THR A 59 16.84 14.10 4.22
N ALA A 60 17.43 14.58 3.13
CA ALA A 60 17.35 13.95 1.83
C ALA A 60 17.99 12.55 1.82
N THR A 61 17.44 11.66 1.02
CA THR A 61 17.94 10.31 0.85
C THR A 61 17.71 9.79 -0.56
N HIS A 62 18.33 8.67 -0.87
CA HIS A 62 18.05 7.94 -2.11
C HIS A 62 17.44 6.58 -1.78
N PHE A 63 16.32 6.26 -2.43
CA PHE A 63 15.66 4.97 -2.29
C PHE A 63 15.22 4.45 -3.66
N LEU A 64 15.59 3.21 -3.99
CA LEU A 64 15.36 2.58 -5.30
C LEU A 64 15.80 3.45 -6.49
N GLY A 65 16.96 4.12 -6.35
CA GLY A 65 17.54 4.95 -7.39
C GLY A 65 16.89 6.32 -7.56
N LYS A 66 15.88 6.68 -6.74
CA LYS A 66 15.24 8.00 -6.74
C LYS A 66 15.61 8.82 -5.52
N HIS A 67 15.78 10.11 -5.73
CA HIS A 67 15.96 11.09 -4.66
C HIS A 67 14.64 11.34 -3.93
N LEU A 68 14.72 11.44 -2.61
CA LEU A 68 13.63 11.85 -1.73
C LEU A 68 14.14 13.01 -0.87
N ASP A 69 13.36 14.09 -0.75
CA ASP A 69 13.74 15.24 0.10
C ASP A 69 13.63 14.89 1.59
N VAL A 70 12.75 13.93 1.92
CA VAL A 70 12.59 13.38 3.27
C VAL A 70 12.37 11.86 3.20
N PRO A 71 12.88 11.08 4.18
CA PRO A 71 12.78 9.61 4.20
C PRO A 71 11.39 9.15 4.67
N ILE A 72 10.34 9.64 4.00
CA ILE A 72 8.95 9.34 4.34
C ILE A 72 8.26 8.67 3.14
N LEU A 73 7.48 7.63 3.42
CA LEU A 73 6.60 6.97 2.48
C LEU A 73 5.15 7.15 2.90
N ILE A 74 4.32 7.75 2.05
CA ILE A 74 2.86 7.73 2.20
C ILE A 74 2.39 6.30 1.97
N SER A 75 1.95 5.64 3.05
CA SER A 75 1.62 4.22 3.06
C SER A 75 0.41 3.87 2.18
N SER A 76 0.31 2.59 1.82
CA SER A 76 -0.73 2.01 0.95
C SER A 76 -2.13 2.07 1.58
N MET A 77 -2.88 3.13 1.35
CA MET A 77 -4.18 3.34 2.00
C MET A 77 -5.37 3.07 1.09
N THR A 78 -5.43 3.68 -0.11
CA THR A 78 -6.67 3.78 -0.86
C THR A 78 -6.52 3.44 -2.34
N GLY A 79 -7.65 3.15 -3.00
CA GLY A 79 -7.78 2.82 -4.41
C GLY A 79 -8.94 1.86 -4.68
N GLY A 80 -9.59 1.97 -5.83
CA GLY A 80 -10.61 1.02 -6.28
C GLY A 80 -12.03 1.26 -5.73
N TYR A 81 -12.41 2.51 -5.44
CA TYR A 81 -13.77 2.95 -5.14
C TYR A 81 -13.97 4.42 -5.55
N GLU A 82 -15.17 4.97 -5.41
CA GLU A 82 -15.58 6.25 -6.01
C GLU A 82 -14.68 7.43 -5.64
N ASP A 83 -14.45 7.68 -4.33
CA ASP A 83 -13.65 8.82 -3.87
C ASP A 83 -12.13 8.58 -3.91
N ALA A 84 -11.70 7.37 -4.24
CA ALA A 84 -10.28 7.02 -4.18
C ALA A 84 -9.43 7.80 -5.18
N GLU A 85 -10.01 8.20 -6.32
CA GLU A 85 -9.29 9.01 -7.30
C GLU A 85 -8.92 10.39 -6.71
N ARG A 86 -9.88 11.05 -6.07
CA ARG A 86 -9.66 12.35 -5.41
C ARG A 86 -8.62 12.25 -4.29
N ILE A 87 -8.72 11.20 -3.46
CA ILE A 87 -7.80 11.00 -2.31
C ILE A 87 -6.40 10.68 -2.82
N ASN A 88 -6.24 9.75 -3.74
CA ASN A 88 -4.92 9.38 -4.29
C ASN A 88 -4.30 10.54 -5.07
N GLY A 89 -5.09 11.34 -5.78
CA GLY A 89 -4.61 12.56 -6.44
C GLY A 89 -4.06 13.59 -5.44
N ALA A 90 -4.79 13.85 -4.35
CA ALA A 90 -4.32 14.76 -3.31
C ALA A 90 -3.04 14.25 -2.62
N LEU A 91 -2.96 12.96 -2.30
CA LEU A 91 -1.78 12.36 -1.70
C LEU A 91 -0.57 12.37 -2.65
N ALA A 92 -0.78 12.12 -3.95
CA ALA A 92 0.27 12.17 -4.94
C ALA A 92 0.81 13.59 -5.14
N ASN A 93 -0.08 14.58 -5.11
CA ASN A 93 0.30 16.00 -5.17
C ASN A 93 1.13 16.40 -3.94
N LEU A 94 0.73 15.97 -2.75
CA LEU A 94 1.54 16.15 -1.53
C LEU A 94 2.90 15.46 -1.63
N SER A 95 2.91 14.22 -2.14
CA SER A 95 4.16 13.46 -2.37
C SER A 95 5.09 14.21 -3.33
N ALA A 96 4.57 14.76 -4.42
CA ALA A 96 5.34 15.57 -5.36
C ALA A 96 5.87 16.85 -4.71
N LYS A 97 5.02 17.54 -3.92
CA LYS A 97 5.36 18.81 -3.27
C LYS A 97 6.47 18.67 -2.23
N TYR A 98 6.49 17.58 -1.48
CA TYR A 98 7.41 17.37 -0.36
C TYR A 98 8.51 16.35 -0.65
N GLY A 99 8.66 15.93 -1.90
CA GLY A 99 9.70 14.98 -2.29
C GLY A 99 9.64 13.64 -1.53
N THR A 100 8.43 13.17 -1.18
CA THR A 100 8.23 11.89 -0.47
C THR A 100 7.91 10.76 -1.43
N ALA A 101 8.04 9.50 -0.98
CA ALA A 101 7.50 8.37 -1.72
C ALA A 101 5.99 8.17 -1.44
N MET A 102 5.28 7.47 -2.34
CA MET A 102 3.87 7.14 -2.16
C MET A 102 3.56 5.73 -2.63
N ALA A 103 2.72 5.02 -1.88
CA ALA A 103 2.14 3.74 -2.27
C ALA A 103 0.62 3.85 -2.39
N VAL A 104 0.06 3.27 -3.48
CA VAL A 104 -1.40 3.15 -3.59
C VAL A 104 -1.91 1.96 -2.78
N GLY A 105 -3.18 1.99 -2.41
CA GLY A 105 -3.83 0.84 -1.75
C GLY A 105 -3.92 -0.37 -2.68
N SER A 106 -4.16 -1.56 -2.10
CA SER A 106 -4.22 -2.83 -2.83
C SER A 106 -5.02 -2.73 -4.14
N GLN A 107 -4.39 -3.11 -5.24
CA GLN A 107 -4.97 -3.08 -6.60
C GLN A 107 -5.81 -4.33 -6.93
N ARG A 108 -6.20 -5.12 -5.91
CA ARG A 108 -7.09 -6.28 -6.12
C ARG A 108 -8.33 -5.90 -6.94
N GLN A 109 -8.95 -4.74 -6.64
CA GLN A 109 -10.11 -4.27 -7.39
C GLN A 109 -9.81 -4.06 -8.87
N ALA A 110 -8.61 -3.62 -9.24
CA ALA A 110 -8.21 -3.44 -10.63
C ALA A 110 -8.11 -4.76 -11.42
N LEU A 111 -7.95 -5.90 -10.73
CA LEU A 111 -8.05 -7.23 -11.33
C LEU A 111 -9.49 -7.65 -11.59
N GLU A 112 -10.44 -7.13 -10.79
CA GLU A 112 -11.87 -7.48 -10.86
C GLU A 112 -12.61 -6.64 -11.91
N SER A 113 -12.28 -5.35 -12.03
CA SER A 113 -12.97 -4.40 -12.92
C SER A 113 -12.10 -3.21 -13.30
N LYS A 114 -12.27 -2.73 -14.52
CA LYS A 114 -11.61 -1.49 -15.01
C LYS A 114 -12.27 -0.20 -14.50
N ARG A 115 -13.43 -0.28 -13.88
CA ARG A 115 -14.25 0.88 -13.48
C ARG A 115 -13.46 1.94 -12.69
N PHE A 116 -12.58 1.50 -11.80
CA PHE A 116 -11.83 2.39 -10.91
C PHE A 116 -10.33 2.45 -11.20
N HIS A 117 -9.90 2.09 -12.42
CA HIS A 117 -8.47 2.16 -12.79
C HIS A 117 -7.91 3.57 -12.61
N ASN A 118 -8.70 4.62 -12.88
CA ASN A 118 -8.26 6.00 -12.72
C ASN A 118 -7.89 6.33 -11.27
N SER A 119 -8.55 5.71 -10.29
CA SER A 119 -8.21 5.89 -8.88
C SER A 119 -6.78 5.46 -8.52
N PHE A 120 -6.13 4.69 -9.39
CA PHE A 120 -4.72 4.32 -9.27
C PHE A 120 -3.85 5.18 -10.19
N LYS A 121 -4.22 5.34 -11.47
CA LYS A 121 -3.48 6.11 -12.47
C LYS A 121 -3.22 7.56 -12.06
N ILE A 122 -4.15 8.15 -11.31
CA ILE A 122 -4.07 9.53 -10.85
C ILE A 122 -2.79 9.79 -10.06
N ALA A 123 -2.25 8.78 -9.34
CA ALA A 123 -1.04 8.95 -8.56
C ALA A 123 0.17 9.29 -9.44
N ARG A 124 0.37 8.58 -10.55
CA ARG A 124 1.44 8.91 -11.49
C ARG A 124 1.19 10.22 -12.24
N LYS A 125 -0.06 10.50 -12.58
CA LYS A 125 -0.45 11.75 -13.24
C LYS A 125 -0.10 12.98 -12.39
N GLU A 126 -0.39 12.95 -11.09
CA GLU A 126 -0.15 14.06 -10.16
C GLU A 126 1.29 14.10 -9.62
N ASN A 127 2.04 13.00 -9.74
CA ASN A 127 3.44 12.92 -9.37
C ASN A 127 4.26 12.18 -10.45
N PRO A 128 4.55 12.83 -11.58
CA PRO A 128 5.16 12.18 -12.75
C PRO A 128 6.57 11.61 -12.50
N SER A 129 7.38 12.27 -11.67
CA SER A 129 8.78 11.90 -11.40
C SER A 129 9.00 11.20 -10.06
N GLY A 130 7.99 11.23 -9.16
CA GLY A 130 8.12 10.70 -7.81
C GLY A 130 8.27 9.19 -7.74
N LEU A 131 8.65 8.70 -6.57
CA LEU A 131 8.74 7.27 -6.27
C LEU A 131 7.35 6.75 -5.90
N ILE A 132 6.74 5.97 -6.80
CA ILE A 132 5.38 5.45 -6.64
C ILE A 132 5.39 3.93 -6.63
N PHE A 133 4.69 3.35 -5.65
CA PHE A 133 4.58 1.92 -5.48
C PHE A 133 3.19 1.41 -5.87
N SER A 134 3.18 0.37 -6.69
CA SER A 134 2.04 -0.54 -6.86
C SER A 134 1.85 -1.40 -5.60
N ASN A 135 0.65 -1.93 -5.38
CA ASN A 135 0.38 -2.73 -4.17
C ASN A 135 -0.64 -3.84 -4.44
N ILE A 136 -0.34 -5.05 -3.94
CA ILE A 136 -1.21 -6.22 -4.03
C ILE A 136 -1.00 -7.15 -2.83
N GLY A 137 -2.01 -7.92 -2.47
CA GLY A 137 -1.90 -8.94 -1.42
C GLY A 137 -1.14 -10.18 -1.87
N ALA A 138 -0.38 -10.80 -0.97
CA ALA A 138 0.34 -12.04 -1.23
C ALA A 138 -0.59 -13.18 -1.68
N VAL A 139 -1.83 -13.21 -1.19
CA VAL A 139 -2.83 -14.22 -1.57
C VAL A 139 -3.23 -14.09 -3.03
N GLU A 140 -3.42 -12.85 -3.51
CA GLU A 140 -3.71 -12.57 -4.92
C GLU A 140 -2.53 -12.97 -5.80
N VAL A 141 -1.30 -12.64 -5.37
CA VAL A 141 -0.07 -13.04 -6.09
C VAL A 141 0.03 -14.55 -6.19
N ALA A 142 -0.16 -15.28 -5.08
CA ALA A 142 -0.16 -16.74 -5.04
C ALA A 142 -1.22 -17.35 -5.98
N GLY A 143 -2.44 -16.81 -5.93
CA GLY A 143 -3.53 -17.24 -6.79
C GLY A 143 -3.26 -17.00 -8.28
N LEU A 144 -2.63 -15.89 -8.63
CA LEU A 144 -2.25 -15.59 -10.01
C LEU A 144 -1.11 -16.49 -10.49
N ALA A 145 -0.12 -16.74 -9.63
CA ALA A 145 1.00 -17.63 -9.94
C ALA A 145 0.54 -19.07 -10.16
N SER A 146 -0.30 -19.63 -9.28
CA SER A 146 -0.84 -20.98 -9.41
C SER A 146 -1.68 -21.17 -10.69
N GLN A 147 -2.35 -20.10 -11.15
CA GLN A 147 -3.11 -20.09 -12.40
C GLN A 147 -2.27 -19.74 -13.63
N LYS A 148 -0.96 -19.57 -13.50
CA LYS A 148 -0.05 -19.12 -14.58
C LYS A 148 -0.48 -17.78 -15.20
N LYS A 149 -1.05 -16.86 -14.41
CA LYS A 149 -1.55 -15.54 -14.83
C LYS A 149 -0.69 -14.39 -14.31
N THR A 150 0.62 -14.58 -14.20
CA THR A 150 1.58 -13.58 -13.67
C THR A 150 1.59 -12.28 -14.47
N GLY A 151 1.26 -12.32 -15.77
CA GLY A 151 1.08 -11.12 -16.60
C GLY A 151 0.07 -10.11 -16.04
N LYS A 152 -0.87 -10.54 -15.16
CA LYS A 152 -1.76 -9.63 -14.45
C LYS A 152 -1.05 -8.79 -13.40
N ILE A 153 0.04 -9.30 -12.80
CA ILE A 153 0.87 -8.54 -11.86
C ILE A 153 1.59 -7.43 -12.62
N LYS A 154 2.18 -7.76 -13.78
CA LYS A 154 2.76 -6.75 -14.67
C LYS A 154 1.75 -5.68 -15.07
N MET A 155 0.54 -6.08 -15.43
CA MET A 155 -0.54 -5.15 -15.78
C MET A 155 -0.85 -4.16 -14.63
N LEU A 156 -0.78 -4.57 -13.35
CA LEU A 156 -0.99 -3.67 -12.21
C LEU A 156 0.16 -2.66 -12.07
N ILE A 157 1.38 -3.07 -12.31
CA ILE A 157 2.56 -2.20 -12.29
C ILE A 157 2.46 -1.19 -13.44
N ASP A 158 2.20 -1.67 -14.66
CA ASP A 158 2.06 -0.85 -15.86
C ASP A 158 0.88 0.14 -15.76
N LEU A 159 -0.23 -0.27 -15.10
CA LEU A 159 -1.41 0.59 -14.90
C LEU A 159 -1.07 1.89 -14.18
N LEU A 160 -0.11 1.84 -13.27
CA LEU A 160 0.31 2.95 -12.42
C LEU A 160 1.66 3.52 -12.88
N GLU A 161 2.33 2.89 -13.85
CA GLU A 161 3.72 3.15 -14.19
C GLU A 161 4.59 3.17 -12.91
N ALA A 162 4.37 2.16 -12.05
CA ALA A 162 4.97 2.10 -10.74
C ALA A 162 6.47 1.76 -10.81
N ASP A 163 7.25 2.38 -9.93
CA ASP A 163 8.68 2.14 -9.82
C ASP A 163 8.99 0.81 -9.12
N ALA A 164 8.08 0.36 -8.24
CA ALA A 164 8.20 -0.92 -7.55
C ALA A 164 6.83 -1.46 -7.11
N LEU A 165 6.81 -2.73 -6.69
CA LEU A 165 5.63 -3.45 -6.23
C LEU A 165 5.76 -3.81 -4.75
N ILE A 166 4.79 -3.42 -3.94
CA ILE A 166 4.62 -3.89 -2.56
C ILE A 166 3.70 -5.11 -2.58
N VAL A 167 4.20 -6.23 -2.07
CA VAL A 167 3.38 -7.41 -1.78
C VAL A 167 3.10 -7.44 -0.29
N HIS A 168 1.88 -7.06 0.11
CA HIS A 168 1.53 -7.00 1.52
C HIS A 168 1.06 -8.35 2.07
N LEU A 169 1.39 -8.58 3.35
CA LEU A 169 0.94 -9.72 4.13
C LEU A 169 -0.10 -9.25 5.15
N SER A 170 -1.25 -9.91 5.22
CA SER A 170 -2.28 -9.61 6.22
C SER A 170 -2.36 -10.72 7.26
N PRO A 171 -2.49 -10.39 8.58
CA PRO A 171 -2.69 -11.38 9.64
C PRO A 171 -3.93 -12.26 9.46
N GLU A 172 -4.97 -11.75 8.79
CA GLU A 172 -6.19 -12.51 8.47
C GLU A 172 -5.90 -13.73 7.58
N HIS A 173 -4.76 -13.75 6.92
CA HIS A 173 -4.30 -14.82 6.05
C HIS A 173 -3.36 -15.81 6.75
N ARG A 174 -3.27 -15.80 8.08
CA ARG A 174 -2.39 -16.71 8.85
C ARG A 174 -2.59 -18.19 8.51
N PHE A 175 -3.80 -18.60 8.18
CA PHE A 175 -4.09 -19.97 7.72
C PHE A 175 -3.59 -20.26 6.30
N GLN A 176 -3.28 -19.24 5.49
CA GLN A 176 -2.70 -19.36 4.15
C GLN A 176 -1.18 -19.13 4.14
N LEU A 177 -0.58 -18.70 5.26
CA LEU A 177 0.88 -18.49 5.40
C LEU A 177 1.72 -19.77 5.23
N ILE A 178 1.14 -20.93 5.47
CA ILE A 178 1.79 -22.21 5.15
C ILE A 178 2.07 -22.32 3.64
N PHE A 179 1.21 -21.73 2.80
CA PHE A 179 1.43 -21.59 1.35
C PHE A 179 2.43 -20.47 1.00
N SER A 180 2.57 -19.44 1.81
CA SER A 180 3.47 -18.29 1.56
C SER A 180 4.95 -18.66 1.68
N LEU A 181 5.33 -19.59 2.54
CA LEU A 181 6.70 -20.11 2.64
C LEU A 181 7.12 -20.88 1.37
N TYR A 182 6.18 -21.50 0.68
CA TYR A 182 6.40 -22.06 -0.66
C TYR A 182 6.54 -20.98 -1.73
N LEU A 183 5.87 -19.83 -1.57
CA LEU A 183 5.89 -18.73 -2.54
C LEU A 183 7.23 -17.98 -2.54
N SER A 184 7.88 -17.82 -1.39
CA SER A 184 9.20 -17.15 -1.31
C SER A 184 10.25 -17.84 -2.18
N LYS A 185 10.15 -19.17 -2.32
CA LYS A 185 11.02 -19.95 -3.19
C LYS A 185 10.74 -19.75 -4.69
N TYR A 186 9.49 -19.48 -5.07
CA TYR A 186 9.08 -19.24 -6.46
C TYR A 186 9.17 -17.77 -6.88
N LEU A 187 8.90 -16.82 -5.98
CA LEU A 187 9.03 -15.38 -6.26
C LEU A 187 10.49 -14.99 -6.50
N LEU A 188 11.43 -15.55 -5.74
CA LEU A 188 12.87 -15.33 -5.97
C LEU A 188 13.35 -15.90 -7.31
N GLN A 189 12.74 -16.99 -7.81
CA GLN A 189 13.06 -17.54 -9.12
C GLN A 189 12.44 -16.72 -10.29
N LEU A 190 11.31 -16.05 -10.07
CA LEU A 190 10.65 -15.22 -11.11
C LEU A 190 11.25 -13.81 -11.24
N LEU A 191 11.96 -13.33 -10.21
CA LEU A 191 12.63 -12.03 -10.22
C LEU A 191 14.06 -12.10 -10.78
N TRP A 192 14.58 -13.31 -11.05
CA TRP A 192 15.93 -13.56 -11.59
C TRP A 192 15.94 -14.11 -13.02
N GLN A 193 14.84 -14.10 -13.74
CA GLN A 193 14.72 -14.36 -15.17
C GLN A 193 14.28 -13.09 -15.91
#